data_c8f7ab25378c0188b05b0987141f3ebc
#
_entry.id   c8f7ab25378c0188b05b0987141f3ebc
#
_cell.length_a   1.000
_cell.length_b   1.000
_cell.length_c   1.000
_cell.angle_alpha   90.00
_cell.angle_beta   90.00
_cell.angle_gamma   90.00
#
_symmetry.space_group_name_H-M   'P 1'
#
loop_
_entity.id
_entity.type
_entity.pdbx_description
1 polymer ?
#
loop_
_entity_poly.entity_id
_entity_poly.type
_entity_poly.pdbx_seq_one_letter_code
_entity_poly.pdbx_strand_id
1 'polypeptide(L)'
;MNRYITAALSAALLAALTSCAADTAPPTASERDVFAMDTFMTMKAYGDGADKALEAAETRIFELESELSVTEADSDISRINSAKGAAVEVSPDTALLVGAGAQYWQDTAGALDISVYPVLREWGFTTGEYRVPDSATIAKLLKNVCGGEISVSGSTVQIPTDSEIDLGALAKGYTGDEIMAIFRENGVSSGLVSLGGNVQALGSKPDGSDWRIGIKDPFSPDENMCVVSIADKAVVTSGNYERYFEADDGKVYWHIIDPADGCPADNGLVSVTIIGSKGLQCDALSTALFVMGTDRAQTYLADHTDVEAVLVTDDGRLIYTDGLREKLDITRDRKSVV
;
A
#
# COMPACT_ATOMS: atom_id res chain seq x y z
N MET A 1 32.57 78.83 -17.43
CA MET A 1 32.90 77.77 -18.41
C MET A 1 32.90 76.42 -17.67
N ASN A 2 32.17 75.45 -18.05
CA ASN A 2 31.99 74.04 -17.52
C ASN A 2 31.03 73.88 -16.34
N ARG A 3 29.74 73.83 -16.69
CA ARG A 3 28.67 73.25 -15.88
C ARG A 3 27.68 72.54 -16.81
N TYR A 4 28.08 71.48 -17.54
CA TYR A 4 27.16 70.60 -18.29
C TYR A 4 27.87 69.33 -18.72
N ILE A 5 28.36 68.50 -17.79
CA ILE A 5 28.72 67.08 -18.08
C ILE A 5 28.53 66.30 -16.77
N THR A 6 27.29 66.11 -16.32
CA THR A 6 26.98 65.11 -15.24
C THR A 6 25.48 64.78 -15.19
N ALA A 7 24.84 64.65 -16.35
CA ALA A 7 23.41 64.27 -16.39
C ALA A 7 23.08 63.24 -17.46
N ALA A 8 24.05 62.41 -17.92
CA ALA A 8 23.82 61.45 -18.99
C ALA A 8 24.24 60.00 -18.68
N LEU A 9 24.51 59.64 -17.39
CA LEU A 9 24.91 58.26 -17.04
C LEU A 9 23.97 57.56 -16.00
N SER A 10 22.81 58.13 -15.70
CA SER A 10 21.86 57.53 -14.71
C SER A 10 20.57 56.98 -15.34
N ALA A 11 20.43 56.93 -16.66
CA ALA A 11 19.23 56.46 -17.32
C ALA A 11 19.37 55.16 -18.10
N ALA A 12 20.51 54.47 -17.98
CA ALA A 12 20.77 53.22 -18.73
C ALA A 12 20.85 51.95 -17.91
N LEU A 13 20.43 51.95 -16.61
CA LEU A 13 20.54 50.78 -15.72
C LEU A 13 19.20 50.33 -15.11
N LEU A 14 18.06 50.76 -15.66
CA LEU A 14 16.71 50.36 -15.17
C LEU A 14 15.89 49.58 -16.20
N ALA A 15 16.48 49.04 -17.27
CA ALA A 15 15.74 48.34 -18.31
C ALA A 15 16.20 46.90 -18.53
N ALA A 16 16.64 46.15 -17.52
CA ALA A 16 17.06 44.78 -17.65
C ALA A 16 16.57 43.85 -16.51
N LEU A 17 15.42 44.12 -15.90
CA LEU A 17 14.75 43.19 -14.98
C LEU A 17 13.26 43.02 -15.33
N THR A 18 12.92 42.93 -16.61
CA THR A 18 11.75 42.20 -17.00
C THR A 18 12.20 40.72 -17.12
N SER A 19 12.33 40.07 -15.97
CA SER A 19 12.29 38.62 -15.90
C SER A 19 10.97 38.20 -16.54
N CYS A 20 11.05 37.59 -17.71
CA CYS A 20 9.97 36.81 -18.26
C CYS A 20 9.67 35.72 -17.21
N ALA A 21 8.72 35.95 -16.33
CA ALA A 21 7.90 34.88 -15.82
C ALA A 21 7.20 34.35 -17.06
N ALA A 22 7.74 33.32 -17.68
CA ALA A 22 6.99 32.50 -18.60
C ALA A 22 5.80 32.02 -17.78
N ASP A 23 4.63 32.47 -18.14
CA ASP A 23 3.35 31.90 -17.72
C ASP A 23 3.31 30.51 -18.36
N THR A 24 4.08 29.57 -17.78
CA THR A 24 4.04 28.17 -18.20
C THR A 24 2.73 27.64 -17.66
N ALA A 25 1.78 27.41 -18.56
CA ALA A 25 0.60 26.63 -18.21
C ALA A 25 1.03 25.42 -17.38
N PRO A 26 0.29 25.05 -16.32
CA PRO A 26 0.64 23.89 -15.53
C PRO A 26 0.81 22.68 -16.46
N PRO A 27 1.82 21.83 -16.21
CA PRO A 27 2.07 20.68 -17.08
C PRO A 27 0.81 19.82 -17.16
N THR A 28 0.49 19.39 -18.39
CA THR A 28 -0.67 18.53 -18.65
C THR A 28 -0.43 17.17 -17.98
N ALA A 29 -1.44 16.65 -17.30
CA ALA A 29 -1.39 15.31 -16.79
C ALA A 29 -1.61 14.29 -17.91
N SER A 30 -0.84 13.20 -17.88
CA SER A 30 -1.20 11.95 -18.54
C SER A 30 -1.78 11.00 -17.51
N GLU A 31 -2.81 10.25 -17.90
CA GLU A 31 -3.53 9.32 -17.01
C GLU A 31 -3.66 7.96 -17.68
N ARG A 32 -3.66 6.90 -16.89
CA ARG A 32 -3.88 5.53 -17.37
C ARG A 32 -4.61 4.71 -16.30
N ASP A 33 -5.62 3.97 -16.75
CA ASP A 33 -6.37 3.04 -15.93
C ASP A 33 -6.05 1.61 -16.34
N VAL A 34 -5.87 0.72 -15.36
CA VAL A 34 -5.54 -0.70 -15.56
C VAL A 34 -6.41 -1.53 -14.62
N PHE A 35 -6.86 -2.71 -15.07
CA PHE A 35 -7.43 -3.73 -14.18
C PHE A 35 -6.43 -4.88 -14.08
N ALA A 36 -5.83 -5.05 -12.91
CA ALA A 36 -4.86 -6.09 -12.60
C ALA A 36 -4.88 -6.41 -11.10
N MET A 37 -4.33 -7.56 -10.69
CA MET A 37 -4.29 -8.02 -9.29
C MET A 37 -5.67 -7.93 -8.61
N ASP A 38 -6.72 -8.29 -9.36
CA ASP A 38 -8.13 -8.30 -8.94
C ASP A 38 -8.63 -6.92 -8.44
N THR A 39 -8.10 -5.83 -9.02
CA THR A 39 -8.51 -4.47 -8.63
C THR A 39 -8.38 -3.46 -9.76
N PHE A 40 -9.12 -2.35 -9.64
CA PHE A 40 -8.97 -1.17 -10.48
C PHE A 40 -7.77 -0.34 -9.99
N MET A 41 -6.91 0.04 -10.94
CA MET A 41 -5.73 0.85 -10.72
C MET A 41 -5.79 2.11 -11.59
N THR A 42 -5.46 3.26 -11.01
CA THR A 42 -5.35 4.53 -11.73
C THR A 42 -3.97 5.10 -11.53
N MET A 43 -3.37 5.59 -12.60
CA MET A 43 -2.05 6.21 -12.60
C MET A 43 -2.10 7.58 -13.26
N LYS A 44 -1.45 8.55 -12.65
CA LYS A 44 -1.36 9.93 -13.12
C LYS A 44 0.07 10.43 -13.02
N ALA A 45 0.60 10.96 -14.12
CA ALA A 45 1.96 11.49 -14.18
C ALA A 45 1.97 12.84 -14.90
N TYR A 46 2.94 13.69 -14.55
CA TYR A 46 3.10 15.03 -15.12
C TYR A 46 4.48 15.20 -15.73
N GLY A 47 4.55 15.90 -16.87
CA GLY A 47 5.78 16.24 -17.58
C GLY A 47 5.98 15.44 -18.87
N ASP A 48 7.04 15.76 -19.60
CA ASP A 48 7.30 15.27 -20.96
C ASP A 48 7.52 13.73 -21.02
N GLY A 49 7.96 13.12 -19.92
CA GLY A 49 8.16 11.66 -19.81
C GLY A 49 6.93 10.86 -19.36
N ALA A 50 5.81 11.55 -19.09
CA ALA A 50 4.65 10.94 -18.41
C ALA A 50 4.03 9.78 -19.21
N ASP A 51 3.78 9.93 -20.52
CA ASP A 51 3.17 8.87 -21.32
C ASP A 51 4.03 7.61 -21.38
N LYS A 52 5.35 7.79 -21.56
CA LYS A 52 6.30 6.67 -21.58
C LYS A 52 6.39 6.00 -20.22
N ALA A 53 6.39 6.77 -19.13
CA ALA A 53 6.40 6.25 -17.77
C ALA A 53 5.14 5.42 -17.47
N LEU A 54 3.98 5.90 -17.89
CA LEU A 54 2.71 5.19 -17.72
C LEU A 54 2.63 3.89 -18.53
N GLU A 55 3.15 3.86 -19.76
CA GLU A 55 3.23 2.64 -20.57
C GLU A 55 4.17 1.60 -19.95
N ALA A 56 5.33 2.03 -19.46
CA ALA A 56 6.27 1.15 -18.77
C ALA A 56 5.69 0.63 -17.44
N ALA A 57 4.99 1.48 -16.68
CA ALA A 57 4.32 1.11 -15.45
C ALA A 57 3.22 0.06 -15.67
N GLU A 58 2.38 0.24 -16.69
CA GLU A 58 1.36 -0.76 -17.05
C GLU A 58 1.98 -2.11 -17.42
N THR A 59 3.04 -2.11 -18.21
CA THR A 59 3.79 -3.33 -18.56
C THR A 59 4.29 -4.03 -17.29
N ARG A 60 4.89 -3.27 -16.37
CA ARG A 60 5.41 -3.81 -15.11
C ARG A 60 4.32 -4.38 -14.19
N ILE A 61 3.16 -3.75 -14.14
CA ILE A 61 2.00 -4.28 -13.39
C ILE A 61 1.63 -5.68 -13.87
N PHE A 62 1.52 -5.89 -15.19
CA PHE A 62 1.18 -7.22 -15.73
C PHE A 62 2.29 -8.25 -15.56
N GLU A 63 3.57 -7.85 -15.62
CA GLU A 63 4.70 -8.71 -15.29
C GLU A 63 4.58 -9.21 -13.84
N LEU A 64 4.41 -8.28 -12.89
CA LEU A 64 4.26 -8.62 -11.48
C LEU A 64 3.01 -9.47 -11.20
N GLU A 65 1.89 -9.18 -11.85
CA GLU A 65 0.69 -10.03 -11.73
C GLU A 65 0.97 -11.46 -12.17
N SER A 66 1.63 -11.65 -13.33
CA SER A 66 1.96 -12.98 -13.85
C SER A 66 2.92 -13.78 -12.98
N GLU A 67 3.79 -13.10 -12.21
CA GLU A 67 4.74 -13.73 -11.30
C GLU A 67 4.14 -14.03 -9.93
N LEU A 68 3.32 -13.11 -9.39
CA LEU A 68 2.90 -13.09 -8.00
C LEU A 68 1.50 -13.64 -7.74
N SER A 69 0.70 -13.84 -8.79
CA SER A 69 -0.68 -14.32 -8.65
C SER A 69 -0.73 -15.75 -8.12
N VAL A 70 -1.57 -15.98 -7.12
CA VAL A 70 -1.87 -17.34 -6.60
C VAL A 70 -2.91 -18.08 -7.45
N THR A 71 -3.56 -17.40 -8.39
CA THR A 71 -4.59 -17.96 -9.27
C THR A 71 -4.08 -18.27 -10.68
N GLU A 72 -2.97 -17.66 -11.11
CA GLU A 72 -2.32 -17.96 -12.39
C GLU A 72 -1.46 -19.22 -12.26
N ALA A 73 -1.76 -20.23 -13.10
CA ALA A 73 -1.19 -21.58 -12.97
C ALA A 73 0.35 -21.63 -13.12
N ASP A 74 0.90 -20.74 -13.97
CA ASP A 74 2.33 -20.71 -14.30
C ASP A 74 3.11 -19.67 -13.49
N SER A 75 2.46 -18.97 -12.54
CA SER A 75 3.11 -17.99 -11.68
C SER A 75 4.15 -18.65 -10.76
N ASP A 76 5.09 -17.82 -10.25
CA ASP A 76 6.06 -18.29 -9.28
C ASP A 76 5.39 -18.78 -7.99
N ILE A 77 4.36 -18.09 -7.52
CA ILE A 77 3.62 -18.45 -6.31
C ILE A 77 2.89 -19.79 -6.51
N SER A 78 2.24 -20.01 -7.64
CA SER A 78 1.59 -21.30 -7.97
C SER A 78 2.61 -22.44 -8.06
N ARG A 79 3.80 -22.18 -8.62
CA ARG A 79 4.90 -23.17 -8.68
C ARG A 79 5.43 -23.51 -7.28
N ILE A 80 5.63 -22.50 -6.41
CA ILE A 80 6.03 -22.71 -5.01
C ILE A 80 4.97 -23.56 -4.29
N ASN A 81 3.70 -23.17 -4.37
CA ASN A 81 2.59 -23.87 -3.71
C ASN A 81 2.41 -25.30 -4.20
N SER A 82 2.75 -25.60 -5.46
CA SER A 82 2.66 -26.93 -6.05
C SER A 82 3.88 -27.80 -5.80
N ALA A 83 5.00 -27.26 -5.32
CA ALA A 83 6.30 -27.93 -5.23
C ALA A 83 6.41 -28.98 -4.11
N LYS A 84 5.41 -29.06 -3.21
CA LYS A 84 5.37 -30.04 -2.12
C LYS A 84 6.65 -30.13 -1.29
N GLY A 85 7.18 -28.96 -0.90
CA GLY A 85 8.39 -28.84 -0.09
C GLY A 85 9.71 -28.85 -0.87
N ALA A 86 9.66 -29.01 -2.20
CA ALA A 86 10.87 -28.86 -3.02
C ALA A 86 11.24 -27.37 -3.18
N ALA A 87 12.55 -27.11 -3.33
CA ALA A 87 13.05 -25.78 -3.63
C ALA A 87 12.69 -25.38 -5.08
N VAL A 88 12.24 -24.15 -5.26
CA VAL A 88 11.78 -23.58 -6.54
C VAL A 88 12.61 -22.36 -6.90
N GLU A 89 13.15 -22.32 -8.12
CA GLU A 89 13.76 -21.13 -8.68
C GLU A 89 12.67 -20.17 -9.14
N VAL A 90 12.75 -18.91 -8.72
CA VAL A 90 11.72 -17.89 -8.94
C VAL A 90 12.36 -16.57 -9.43
N SER A 91 11.55 -15.62 -9.85
CA SER A 91 12.01 -14.28 -10.19
C SER A 91 12.64 -13.57 -8.98
N PRO A 92 13.52 -12.58 -9.22
CA PRO A 92 14.06 -11.75 -8.13
C PRO A 92 12.97 -11.06 -7.30
N ASP A 93 11.89 -10.62 -7.95
CA ASP A 93 10.75 -9.96 -7.29
C ASP A 93 10.02 -10.91 -6.35
N THR A 94 9.71 -12.11 -6.82
CA THR A 94 9.08 -13.14 -5.98
C THR A 94 9.97 -13.51 -4.79
N ALA A 95 11.28 -13.71 -5.02
CA ALA A 95 12.22 -14.02 -3.93
C ALA A 95 12.29 -12.88 -2.90
N LEU A 96 12.32 -11.62 -3.37
CA LEU A 96 12.30 -10.44 -2.50
C LEU A 96 11.04 -10.39 -1.63
N LEU A 97 9.88 -10.57 -2.25
CA LEU A 97 8.59 -10.46 -1.54
C LEU A 97 8.35 -11.62 -0.58
N VAL A 98 8.72 -12.85 -0.94
CA VAL A 98 8.66 -13.98 -0.02
C VAL A 98 9.60 -13.78 1.15
N GLY A 99 10.82 -13.27 0.90
CA GLY A 99 11.77 -12.91 1.94
C GLY A 99 11.25 -11.79 2.85
N ALA A 100 10.62 -10.77 2.28
CA ALA A 100 9.96 -9.70 3.04
C ALA A 100 8.82 -10.26 3.92
N GLY A 101 7.98 -11.15 3.38
CA GLY A 101 6.92 -11.82 4.15
C GLY A 101 7.45 -12.59 5.34
N ALA A 102 8.53 -13.35 5.17
CA ALA A 102 9.20 -14.05 6.26
C ALA A 102 9.81 -13.09 7.31
N GLN A 103 10.36 -11.94 6.86
CA GLN A 103 10.88 -10.92 7.77
C GLN A 103 9.75 -10.24 8.56
N TYR A 104 8.67 -9.82 7.89
CA TYR A 104 7.51 -9.21 8.58
C TYR A 104 6.82 -10.20 9.53
N TRP A 105 6.82 -11.50 9.24
CA TRP A 105 6.38 -12.51 10.20
C TRP A 105 7.15 -12.40 11.52
N GLN A 106 8.48 -12.26 11.47
CA GLN A 106 9.33 -12.08 12.65
C GLN A 106 9.07 -10.75 13.35
N ASP A 107 9.09 -9.66 12.59
CA ASP A 107 8.99 -8.29 13.10
C ASP A 107 7.62 -7.99 13.74
N THR A 108 6.58 -8.69 13.30
CA THR A 108 5.20 -8.55 13.79
C THR A 108 4.76 -9.66 14.75
N ALA A 109 5.71 -10.53 15.16
CA ALA A 109 5.44 -11.69 16.00
C ALA A 109 4.29 -12.58 15.48
N GLY A 110 4.28 -12.81 14.15
CA GLY A 110 3.33 -13.67 13.45
C GLY A 110 2.00 -13.00 13.09
N ALA A 111 1.81 -11.71 13.34
CA ALA A 111 0.57 -11.03 12.96
C ALA A 111 0.43 -10.87 11.43
N LEU A 112 1.53 -10.75 10.69
CA LEU A 112 1.56 -10.95 9.25
C LEU A 112 2.13 -12.34 8.96
N ASP A 113 1.37 -13.21 8.32
CA ASP A 113 1.84 -14.51 7.87
C ASP A 113 1.34 -14.81 6.46
N ILE A 114 2.24 -14.79 5.47
CA ILE A 114 1.90 -15.07 4.08
C ILE A 114 1.46 -16.52 3.84
N SER A 115 1.72 -17.43 4.78
CA SER A 115 1.31 -18.83 4.70
C SER A 115 -0.09 -19.12 5.24
N VAL A 116 -0.84 -18.08 5.66
CA VAL A 116 -2.26 -18.20 6.04
C VAL A 116 -3.18 -18.48 4.86
N TYR A 117 -2.67 -18.47 3.63
CA TYR A 117 -3.41 -18.64 2.38
C TYR A 117 -4.38 -19.83 2.34
N PRO A 118 -4.06 -21.06 2.78
CA PRO A 118 -5.03 -22.15 2.80
C PRO A 118 -6.28 -21.87 3.63
N VAL A 119 -6.12 -21.10 4.72
CA VAL A 119 -7.23 -20.65 5.57
C VAL A 119 -8.06 -19.60 4.83
N LEU A 120 -7.42 -18.59 4.23
CA LEU A 120 -8.08 -17.54 3.45
C LEU A 120 -8.91 -18.14 2.28
N ARG A 121 -8.35 -19.16 1.59
CA ARG A 121 -9.03 -19.91 0.54
C ARG A 121 -10.23 -20.70 1.06
N GLU A 122 -10.12 -21.30 2.24
CA GLU A 122 -11.22 -22.05 2.86
C GLU A 122 -12.41 -21.14 3.23
N TRP A 123 -12.15 -19.89 3.65
CA TRP A 123 -13.17 -18.86 3.82
C TRP A 123 -13.83 -18.40 2.51
N GLY A 124 -13.20 -18.70 1.35
CA GLY A 124 -13.69 -18.37 0.01
C GLY A 124 -13.23 -16.99 -0.50
N PHE A 125 -12.34 -16.29 0.19
CA PHE A 125 -11.93 -14.92 -0.19
C PHE A 125 -11.09 -14.86 -1.47
N THR A 126 -10.49 -15.97 -1.89
CA THR A 126 -9.73 -16.08 -3.14
C THR A 126 -10.47 -16.82 -4.26
N THR A 127 -11.59 -17.48 -3.92
CA THR A 127 -12.38 -18.27 -4.89
C THR A 127 -13.72 -17.61 -5.23
N GLY A 128 -14.20 -16.68 -4.40
CA GLY A 128 -15.54 -16.11 -4.48
C GLY A 128 -16.65 -17.04 -3.94
N GLU A 129 -16.29 -18.25 -3.49
CA GLU A 129 -17.21 -19.23 -2.91
C GLU A 129 -17.22 -19.09 -1.38
N TYR A 130 -17.80 -17.99 -0.89
CA TYR A 130 -17.80 -17.65 0.52
C TYR A 130 -18.51 -18.68 1.39
N ARG A 131 -17.90 -19.03 2.52
CA ARG A 131 -18.48 -19.90 3.56
C ARG A 131 -17.83 -19.67 4.90
N VAL A 132 -18.54 -20.08 5.96
CA VAL A 132 -17.96 -20.12 7.32
C VAL A 132 -17.42 -21.52 7.56
N PRO A 133 -16.09 -21.71 7.63
CA PRO A 133 -15.49 -23.02 7.86
C PRO A 133 -15.80 -23.54 9.27
N ASP A 134 -15.89 -24.86 9.43
CA ASP A 134 -15.97 -25.43 10.77
C ASP A 134 -14.62 -25.39 11.50
N SER A 135 -14.66 -25.36 12.84
CA SER A 135 -13.48 -25.21 13.66
C SER A 135 -12.45 -26.35 13.53
N ALA A 136 -12.89 -27.55 13.17
CA ALA A 136 -11.98 -28.68 12.96
C ALA A 136 -11.20 -28.53 11.65
N THR A 137 -11.85 -28.00 10.60
CA THR A 137 -11.20 -27.66 9.34
C THR A 137 -10.17 -26.57 9.53
N ILE A 138 -10.52 -25.45 10.23
CA ILE A 138 -9.57 -24.38 10.55
C ILE A 138 -8.39 -24.92 11.36
N ALA A 139 -8.63 -25.69 12.43
CA ALA A 139 -7.56 -26.25 13.27
C ALA A 139 -6.63 -27.21 12.49
N LYS A 140 -7.14 -27.87 11.43
CA LYS A 140 -6.31 -28.68 10.54
C LYS A 140 -5.43 -27.81 9.65
N LEU A 141 -5.98 -26.76 9.04
CA LEU A 141 -5.26 -25.86 8.13
C LEU A 141 -4.19 -25.05 8.85
N LEU A 142 -4.46 -24.60 10.08
CA LEU A 142 -3.49 -23.86 10.90
C LEU A 142 -2.20 -24.63 11.21
N LYS A 143 -2.21 -25.97 11.12
CA LYS A 143 -0.98 -26.76 11.28
C LYS A 143 0.04 -26.55 10.16
N ASN A 144 -0.42 -26.03 9.02
CA ASN A 144 0.38 -25.77 7.83
C ASN A 144 0.71 -24.28 7.67
N VAL A 145 0.25 -23.42 8.58
CA VAL A 145 0.68 -22.03 8.66
C VAL A 145 2.07 -22.00 9.29
N CYS A 146 3.06 -21.48 8.56
CA CYS A 146 4.46 -21.77 8.80
C CYS A 146 5.41 -20.60 8.53
N GLY A 147 4.97 -19.37 8.69
CA GLY A 147 5.76 -18.18 8.33
C GLY A 147 7.22 -18.21 8.78
N GLY A 148 7.50 -18.84 9.94
CA GLY A 148 8.86 -19.00 10.46
C GLY A 148 9.71 -20.10 9.80
N GLU A 149 9.15 -20.91 8.91
CA GLU A 149 9.85 -22.02 8.24
C GLU A 149 10.07 -21.77 6.74
N ILE A 150 9.70 -20.58 6.24
CA ILE A 150 9.94 -20.15 4.87
C ILE A 150 11.41 -19.84 4.68
N SER A 151 12.03 -20.43 3.66
CA SER A 151 13.45 -20.25 3.34
C SER A 151 13.64 -19.61 1.97
N VAL A 152 14.46 -18.56 1.92
CA VAL A 152 14.86 -17.89 0.67
C VAL A 152 16.39 -17.82 0.59
N SER A 153 16.95 -18.27 -0.52
CA SER A 153 18.39 -18.26 -0.79
C SER A 153 18.67 -17.84 -2.24
N GLY A 154 19.08 -16.60 -2.46
CA GLY A 154 19.14 -15.99 -3.79
C GLY A 154 17.74 -15.98 -4.42
N SER A 155 17.61 -16.56 -5.62
CA SER A 155 16.32 -16.73 -6.30
C SER A 155 15.62 -18.05 -5.97
N THR A 156 16.06 -18.80 -4.96
CA THR A 156 15.46 -20.08 -4.60
C THR A 156 14.60 -19.94 -3.37
N VAL A 157 13.33 -20.34 -3.47
CA VAL A 157 12.35 -20.35 -2.37
C VAL A 157 11.98 -21.78 -2.02
N GLN A 158 11.87 -22.08 -0.73
CA GLN A 158 11.37 -23.34 -0.23
C GLN A 158 10.42 -23.11 0.95
N ILE A 159 9.27 -23.77 0.94
CA ILE A 159 8.27 -23.80 2.01
C ILE A 159 8.02 -25.26 2.46
N PRO A 160 7.46 -25.53 3.64
CA PRO A 160 7.11 -26.89 4.06
C PRO A 160 6.11 -27.57 3.11
N THR A 161 6.12 -28.90 3.10
CA THR A 161 5.42 -29.75 2.10
C THR A 161 3.92 -29.49 1.97
N ASP A 162 3.24 -29.21 3.09
CA ASP A 162 1.78 -29.04 3.11
C ASP A 162 1.36 -27.56 3.25
N SER A 163 2.34 -26.64 3.15
CA SER A 163 2.11 -25.20 3.24
C SER A 163 1.88 -24.59 1.87
N GLU A 164 1.15 -23.51 1.81
CA GLU A 164 0.93 -22.68 0.64
C GLU A 164 1.01 -21.20 1.06
N ILE A 165 1.46 -20.33 0.17
CA ILE A 165 1.64 -18.89 0.44
C ILE A 165 0.83 -18.02 -0.52
N ASP A 166 0.53 -16.80 -0.08
CA ASP A 166 -0.06 -15.70 -0.86
C ASP A 166 0.64 -14.40 -0.51
N LEU A 167 0.78 -13.51 -1.49
CA LEU A 167 1.45 -12.22 -1.33
C LEU A 167 0.50 -11.03 -1.35
N GLY A 168 -0.81 -11.23 -1.20
CA GLY A 168 -1.83 -10.18 -1.31
C GLY A 168 -1.65 -9.00 -0.34
N ALA A 169 -1.00 -9.23 0.81
CA ALA A 169 -0.68 -8.19 1.79
C ALA A 169 0.63 -7.43 1.51
N LEU A 170 1.32 -7.71 0.41
CA LEU A 170 2.64 -7.14 0.06
C LEU A 170 2.68 -6.64 -1.39
N ALA A 171 2.02 -7.36 -2.30
CA ALA A 171 2.22 -7.21 -3.73
C ALA A 171 1.82 -5.84 -4.27
N LYS A 172 0.71 -5.26 -3.80
CA LYS A 172 0.25 -3.94 -4.28
C LYS A 172 1.15 -2.82 -3.78
N GLY A 173 1.61 -2.90 -2.52
CA GLY A 173 2.57 -1.95 -1.99
C GLY A 173 3.88 -1.96 -2.75
N TYR A 174 4.42 -3.14 -3.05
CA TYR A 174 5.61 -3.31 -3.87
C TYR A 174 5.41 -2.81 -5.31
N THR A 175 4.30 -3.16 -5.94
CA THR A 175 3.96 -2.67 -7.29
C THR A 175 3.96 -1.15 -7.35
N GLY A 176 3.42 -0.48 -6.33
CA GLY A 176 3.49 0.98 -6.22
C GLY A 176 4.93 1.50 -6.13
N ASP A 177 5.81 0.85 -5.36
CA ASP A 177 7.23 1.23 -5.26
C ASP A 177 7.95 1.11 -6.62
N GLU A 178 7.67 0.04 -7.38
CA GLU A 178 8.19 -0.16 -8.74
C GLU A 178 7.70 0.93 -9.70
N ILE A 179 6.42 1.28 -9.66
CA ILE A 179 5.87 2.36 -10.48
C ILE A 179 6.54 3.70 -10.14
N MET A 180 6.76 4.00 -8.86
CA MET A 180 7.47 5.21 -8.46
C MET A 180 8.91 5.24 -8.96
N ALA A 181 9.59 4.09 -9.01
CA ALA A 181 10.94 3.97 -9.61
C ALA A 181 10.90 4.22 -11.13
N ILE A 182 9.98 3.58 -11.85
CA ILE A 182 9.76 3.79 -13.29
C ILE A 182 9.46 5.26 -13.62
N PHE A 183 8.64 5.91 -12.81
CA PHE A 183 8.33 7.34 -12.99
C PHE A 183 9.61 8.20 -12.90
N ARG A 184 10.44 7.97 -11.87
CA ARG A 184 11.72 8.69 -11.69
C ARG A 184 12.70 8.44 -12.84
N GLU A 185 12.83 7.20 -13.29
CA GLU A 185 13.70 6.80 -14.41
C GLU A 185 13.30 7.45 -15.74
N ASN A 186 12.01 7.75 -15.93
CA ASN A 186 11.50 8.45 -17.10
C ASN A 186 11.39 9.98 -16.92
N GLY A 187 11.99 10.54 -15.85
CA GLY A 187 12.04 11.98 -15.63
C GLY A 187 10.76 12.60 -15.09
N VAL A 188 9.79 11.79 -14.66
CA VAL A 188 8.60 12.26 -13.95
C VAL A 188 8.99 12.64 -12.52
N SER A 189 8.61 13.81 -12.09
CA SER A 189 8.85 14.32 -10.73
C SER A 189 7.57 14.61 -9.93
N SER A 190 6.41 14.48 -10.59
CA SER A 190 5.09 14.67 -9.97
C SER A 190 4.15 13.60 -10.52
N GLY A 191 3.63 12.75 -9.65
CA GLY A 191 2.74 11.65 -10.02
C GLY A 191 1.97 11.10 -8.83
N LEU A 192 0.87 10.42 -9.15
CA LEU A 192 0.01 9.76 -8.16
C LEU A 192 -0.47 8.44 -8.74
N VAL A 193 -0.41 7.38 -7.96
CA VAL A 193 -1.00 6.09 -8.31
C VAL A 193 -1.94 5.63 -7.21
N SER A 194 -3.00 4.93 -7.59
CA SER A 194 -3.93 4.26 -6.68
C SER A 194 -4.16 2.83 -7.19
N LEU A 195 -3.73 1.86 -6.42
CA LEU A 195 -3.77 0.43 -6.74
C LEU A 195 -4.80 -0.24 -5.81
N GLY A 196 -6.09 -0.10 -6.17
CA GLY A 196 -7.17 -0.65 -5.33
C GLY A 196 -7.22 -0.04 -3.92
N GLY A 197 -6.91 1.25 -3.79
CA GLY A 197 -6.87 1.95 -2.51
C GLY A 197 -5.49 2.09 -1.87
N ASN A 198 -4.47 1.34 -2.31
CA ASN A 198 -3.07 1.61 -2.00
C ASN A 198 -2.60 2.80 -2.82
N VAL A 199 -2.39 3.95 -2.20
CA VAL A 199 -2.04 5.20 -2.88
C VAL A 199 -0.56 5.49 -2.69
N GLN A 200 0.15 5.88 -3.76
CA GLN A 200 1.51 6.41 -3.66
C GLN A 200 1.64 7.70 -4.46
N ALA A 201 2.34 8.66 -3.89
CA ALA A 201 2.65 9.94 -4.50
C ALA A 201 4.15 10.09 -4.75
N LEU A 202 4.50 10.56 -5.94
CA LEU A 202 5.84 11.02 -6.30
C LEU A 202 5.86 12.54 -6.27
N GLY A 203 6.77 13.10 -5.48
CA GLY A 203 6.90 14.54 -5.30
C GLY A 203 5.61 15.22 -4.82
N SER A 204 5.55 16.53 -5.01
CA SER A 204 4.36 17.36 -4.81
C SER A 204 3.59 17.50 -6.13
N LYS A 205 2.38 18.09 -6.07
CA LYS A 205 1.66 18.48 -7.29
C LYS A 205 2.45 19.52 -8.11
N PRO A 206 2.13 19.71 -9.40
CA PRO A 206 2.82 20.68 -10.25
C PRO A 206 2.77 22.12 -9.76
N ASP A 207 1.79 22.47 -8.93
CA ASP A 207 1.66 23.79 -8.30
C ASP A 207 2.49 23.93 -7.01
N GLY A 208 3.24 22.88 -6.63
CA GLY A 208 4.06 22.83 -5.42
C GLY A 208 3.31 22.46 -4.14
N SER A 209 1.99 22.26 -4.20
CA SER A 209 1.22 21.82 -3.03
C SER A 209 1.32 20.30 -2.83
N ASP A 210 1.12 19.84 -1.60
CA ASP A 210 1.07 18.43 -1.27
C ASP A 210 -0.16 17.74 -1.90
N TRP A 211 -0.04 16.44 -2.13
CA TRP A 211 -1.16 15.58 -2.47
C TRP A 211 -2.07 15.41 -1.26
N ARG A 212 -3.37 15.51 -1.49
CA ARG A 212 -4.38 15.33 -0.44
C ARG A 212 -5.10 14.01 -0.64
N ILE A 213 -4.85 13.06 0.25
CA ILE A 213 -5.38 11.69 0.16
C ILE A 213 -6.47 11.52 1.21
N GLY A 214 -7.68 11.18 0.76
CA GLY A 214 -8.81 10.86 1.62
C GLY A 214 -8.67 9.46 2.23
N ILE A 215 -8.84 9.37 3.54
CA ILE A 215 -8.96 8.11 4.27
C ILE A 215 -10.46 7.90 4.51
N LYS A 216 -11.01 6.83 3.95
CA LYS A 216 -12.45 6.53 4.00
C LYS A 216 -12.96 6.38 5.45
N ASP A 217 -14.18 6.81 5.68
CA ASP A 217 -14.91 6.50 6.92
C ASP A 217 -15.44 5.05 6.84
N PRO A 218 -14.95 4.10 7.66
CA PRO A 218 -15.39 2.71 7.61
C PRO A 218 -16.89 2.53 7.92
N PHE A 219 -17.52 3.52 8.56
CA PHE A 219 -18.95 3.51 8.90
C PHE A 219 -19.81 4.28 7.88
N SER A 220 -19.19 4.97 6.92
CA SER A 220 -19.83 5.73 5.85
C SER A 220 -18.90 5.74 4.63
N PRO A 221 -18.81 4.64 3.86
CA PRO A 221 -17.77 4.45 2.82
C PRO A 221 -17.76 5.48 1.69
N ASP A 222 -18.84 6.24 1.51
CA ASP A 222 -18.95 7.34 0.54
C ASP A 222 -18.32 8.66 1.03
N GLU A 223 -17.84 8.69 2.27
CA GLU A 223 -17.27 9.87 2.91
C GLU A 223 -15.86 9.59 3.43
N ASN A 224 -15.08 10.65 3.65
CA ASN A 224 -13.76 10.53 4.27
C ASN A 224 -13.87 10.80 5.77
N MET A 225 -13.21 9.99 6.58
CA MET A 225 -12.98 10.23 8.00
C MET A 225 -12.02 11.41 8.18
N CYS A 226 -10.95 11.41 7.40
CA CYS A 226 -9.92 12.45 7.40
C CYS A 226 -9.23 12.51 6.04
N VAL A 227 -8.42 13.57 5.85
CA VAL A 227 -7.59 13.76 4.66
C VAL A 227 -6.15 14.00 5.12
N VAL A 228 -5.20 13.22 4.59
CA VAL A 228 -3.77 13.39 4.86
C VAL A 228 -3.08 14.11 3.70
N SER A 229 -2.18 15.05 4.02
CA SER A 229 -1.32 15.75 3.06
C SER A 229 0.03 15.08 2.97
N ILE A 230 0.44 14.68 1.76
CA ILE A 230 1.67 13.91 1.52
C ILE A 230 2.44 14.40 0.29
N ALA A 231 3.77 14.19 0.33
CA ALA A 231 4.68 14.23 -0.82
C ALA A 231 5.70 13.09 -0.66
N ASP A 232 6.05 12.38 -1.74
CA ASP A 232 6.96 11.22 -1.74
C ASP A 232 6.62 10.17 -0.67
N LYS A 233 5.34 9.83 -0.55
CA LYS A 233 4.83 8.88 0.45
C LYS A 233 3.80 7.93 -0.15
N ALA A 234 3.70 6.76 0.48
CA ALA A 234 2.60 5.83 0.33
C ALA A 234 1.57 6.04 1.46
N VAL A 235 0.30 5.81 1.14
CA VAL A 235 -0.84 5.74 2.06
C VAL A 235 -1.58 4.46 1.75
N VAL A 236 -1.52 3.49 2.65
CA VAL A 236 -2.09 2.16 2.44
C VAL A 236 -3.03 1.83 3.57
N THR A 237 -4.23 1.39 3.22
CA THR A 237 -5.29 1.07 4.19
C THR A 237 -5.70 -0.38 4.11
N SER A 238 -5.77 -1.05 5.26
CA SER A 238 -6.45 -2.32 5.47
C SER A 238 -7.70 -2.10 6.32
N GLY A 239 -8.84 -2.64 5.85
CA GLY A 239 -10.12 -2.45 6.53
C GLY A 239 -11.07 -3.63 6.35
N ASN A 240 -11.94 -3.85 7.33
CA ASN A 240 -12.92 -4.93 7.31
C ASN A 240 -14.09 -4.71 6.34
N TYR A 241 -14.19 -3.50 5.76
CA TYR A 241 -15.22 -3.09 4.81
C TYR A 241 -14.80 -3.22 3.33
N GLU A 242 -13.54 -3.61 3.04
CA GLU A 242 -13.04 -3.72 1.65
C GLU A 242 -13.49 -5.02 0.98
N ARG A 243 -13.25 -6.17 1.62
CA ARG A 243 -13.68 -7.50 1.14
C ARG A 243 -14.32 -8.27 2.29
N TYR A 244 -15.62 -8.44 2.23
CA TYR A 244 -16.39 -9.13 3.27
C TYR A 244 -17.59 -9.86 2.65
N PHE A 245 -18.18 -10.75 3.42
CA PHE A 245 -19.48 -11.33 3.11
C PHE A 245 -20.35 -11.43 4.38
N GLU A 246 -21.65 -11.45 4.19
CA GLU A 246 -22.62 -11.70 5.25
C GLU A 246 -23.06 -13.17 5.16
N ALA A 247 -22.95 -13.90 6.27
CA ALA A 247 -23.38 -15.29 6.36
C ALA A 247 -24.90 -15.38 6.62
N ASP A 248 -25.46 -16.60 6.50
CA ASP A 248 -26.91 -16.86 6.66
C ASP A 248 -27.46 -16.46 8.05
N ASP A 249 -26.59 -16.38 9.06
CA ASP A 249 -26.93 -15.95 10.42
C ASP A 249 -26.87 -14.41 10.60
N GLY A 250 -26.55 -13.64 9.54
CA GLY A 250 -26.42 -12.20 9.54
C GLY A 250 -25.10 -11.68 10.10
N LYS A 251 -24.12 -12.56 10.39
CA LYS A 251 -22.78 -12.17 10.81
C LYS A 251 -21.93 -11.84 9.60
N VAL A 252 -21.15 -10.74 9.68
CA VAL A 252 -20.22 -10.30 8.64
C VAL A 252 -18.84 -10.84 8.93
N TYR A 253 -18.19 -11.37 7.88
CA TYR A 253 -16.83 -11.89 7.91
C TYR A 253 -16.01 -11.21 6.82
N TRP A 254 -14.74 -10.87 7.12
CA TRP A 254 -13.83 -10.14 6.23
C TRP A 254 -12.53 -10.88 5.98
N HIS A 255 -11.82 -10.49 4.96
CA HIS A 255 -10.66 -11.23 4.42
C HIS A 255 -9.37 -11.12 5.23
N ILE A 256 -9.29 -10.25 6.21
CA ILE A 256 -8.08 -10.11 7.04
C ILE A 256 -8.17 -11.16 8.15
N ILE A 257 -7.42 -12.26 7.97
CA ILE A 257 -7.46 -13.42 8.85
C ILE A 257 -6.34 -13.30 9.90
N ASP A 258 -6.67 -13.58 11.15
CA ASP A 258 -5.67 -13.74 12.22
C ASP A 258 -5.01 -15.12 12.05
N PRO A 259 -3.68 -15.20 11.81
CA PRO A 259 -2.98 -16.48 11.66
C PRO A 259 -2.98 -17.32 12.95
N ALA A 260 -3.26 -16.74 14.10
CA ALA A 260 -3.25 -17.45 15.38
C ALA A 260 -4.47 -18.35 15.56
N ASP A 261 -5.64 -17.96 15.03
CA ASP A 261 -6.88 -18.73 15.21
C ASP A 261 -7.60 -19.06 13.90
N GLY A 262 -7.15 -18.47 12.75
CA GLY A 262 -7.71 -18.71 11.42
C GLY A 262 -9.09 -18.07 11.18
N CYS A 263 -9.49 -17.13 12.02
CA CYS A 263 -10.71 -16.35 11.87
C CYS A 263 -10.43 -14.93 11.36
N PRO A 264 -11.43 -14.24 10.79
CA PRO A 264 -11.32 -12.80 10.56
C PRO A 264 -10.93 -12.07 11.83
N ALA A 265 -9.85 -11.26 11.77
CA ALA A 265 -9.31 -10.55 12.92
C ALA A 265 -10.32 -9.54 13.46
N ASP A 266 -10.79 -9.74 14.69
CA ASP A 266 -11.79 -8.92 15.38
C ASP A 266 -11.23 -8.44 16.72
N ASN A 267 -10.27 -7.52 16.64
CA ASN A 267 -9.45 -7.07 17.77
C ASN A 267 -9.64 -5.57 18.06
N GLY A 268 -10.85 -5.04 17.81
CA GLY A 268 -11.23 -3.66 18.13
C GLY A 268 -10.81 -2.61 17.10
N LEU A 269 -10.27 -3.01 15.92
CA LEU A 269 -9.96 -2.14 14.79
C LEU A 269 -10.87 -2.47 13.60
N VAL A 270 -11.34 -1.43 12.91
CA VAL A 270 -12.11 -1.54 11.67
C VAL A 270 -11.34 -1.02 10.46
N SER A 271 -10.33 -0.17 10.67
CA SER A 271 -9.44 0.37 9.64
C SER A 271 -8.07 0.70 10.20
N VAL A 272 -7.04 0.39 9.44
CA VAL A 272 -5.64 0.76 9.70
C VAL A 272 -5.06 1.36 8.44
N THR A 273 -4.64 2.62 8.50
CA THR A 273 -3.93 3.30 7.41
C THR A 273 -2.50 3.56 7.83
N ILE A 274 -1.54 3.14 7.02
CA ILE A 274 -0.11 3.40 7.23
C ILE A 274 0.39 4.39 6.19
N ILE A 275 1.16 5.37 6.65
CA ILE A 275 1.78 6.39 5.82
C ILE A 275 3.30 6.29 5.96
N GLY A 276 4.00 5.98 4.88
CA GLY A 276 5.44 5.74 4.90
C GLY A 276 6.10 6.08 3.57
N SER A 277 7.42 5.88 3.49
CA SER A 277 8.20 6.14 2.27
C SER A 277 8.24 4.94 1.31
N LYS A 278 7.81 3.77 1.75
CA LYS A 278 7.81 2.52 0.98
C LYS A 278 6.43 1.89 1.00
N GLY A 279 5.86 1.65 -0.17
CA GLY A 279 4.55 1.01 -0.32
C GLY A 279 4.52 -0.40 0.24
N LEU A 280 5.56 -1.21 -0.03
CA LEU A 280 5.70 -2.55 0.51
C LEU A 280 5.57 -2.58 2.05
N GLN A 281 6.27 -1.67 2.74
CA GLN A 281 6.20 -1.56 4.19
C GLN A 281 4.81 -1.15 4.67
N CYS A 282 4.20 -0.17 3.99
CA CYS A 282 2.88 0.30 4.36
C CYS A 282 1.81 -0.78 4.16
N ASP A 283 1.88 -1.58 3.07
CA ASP A 283 0.96 -2.68 2.78
C ASP A 283 1.08 -3.78 3.86
N ALA A 284 2.31 -4.23 4.14
CA ALA A 284 2.58 -5.22 5.18
C ALA A 284 2.07 -4.78 6.56
N LEU A 285 2.43 -3.55 6.97
CA LEU A 285 2.08 -3.06 8.31
C LEU A 285 0.60 -2.73 8.46
N SER A 286 -0.10 -2.28 7.42
CA SER A 286 -1.54 -2.04 7.51
C SER A 286 -2.30 -3.34 7.86
N THR A 287 -1.91 -4.46 7.27
CA THR A 287 -2.47 -5.79 7.58
C THR A 287 -2.03 -6.29 8.95
N ALA A 288 -0.73 -6.22 9.24
CA ALA A 288 -0.20 -6.71 10.53
C ALA A 288 -0.82 -5.99 11.73
N LEU A 289 -0.88 -4.64 11.67
CA LEU A 289 -1.41 -3.85 12.78
C LEU A 289 -2.93 -4.02 12.93
N PHE A 290 -3.65 -4.27 11.82
CA PHE A 290 -5.06 -4.64 11.88
C PHE A 290 -5.25 -5.95 12.67
N VAL A 291 -4.44 -6.98 12.37
CA VAL A 291 -4.45 -8.27 13.09
C VAL A 291 -4.03 -8.10 14.55
N MET A 292 -3.05 -7.26 14.85
CA MET A 292 -2.61 -6.99 16.23
C MET A 292 -3.71 -6.38 17.11
N GLY A 293 -4.63 -5.61 16.51
CA GLY A 293 -5.65 -4.87 17.25
C GLY A 293 -5.09 -3.62 17.95
N THR A 294 -5.97 -2.87 18.62
CA THR A 294 -5.70 -1.51 19.08
C THR A 294 -4.46 -1.40 19.98
N ASP A 295 -4.36 -2.21 21.03
CA ASP A 295 -3.31 -2.04 22.04
C ASP A 295 -1.93 -2.44 21.54
N ARG A 296 -1.84 -3.59 20.83
CA ARG A 296 -0.56 -4.06 20.28
C ARG A 296 -0.10 -3.18 19.12
N ALA A 297 -1.02 -2.67 18.28
CA ALA A 297 -0.70 -1.76 17.20
C ALA A 297 -0.12 -0.44 17.74
N GLN A 298 -0.70 0.16 18.79
CA GLN A 298 -0.14 1.35 19.42
C GLN A 298 1.24 1.10 20.02
N THR A 299 1.43 -0.05 20.67
CA THR A 299 2.75 -0.44 21.22
C THR A 299 3.79 -0.57 20.11
N TYR A 300 3.43 -1.23 18.99
CA TYR A 300 4.31 -1.37 17.83
C TYR A 300 4.71 0.00 17.26
N LEU A 301 3.75 0.89 17.06
CA LEU A 301 3.97 2.23 16.50
C LEU A 301 4.82 3.12 17.41
N ALA A 302 4.77 2.95 18.72
CA ALA A 302 5.63 3.68 19.65
C ALA A 302 7.13 3.33 19.49
N ASP A 303 7.42 2.09 19.10
CA ASP A 303 8.80 1.60 18.87
C ASP A 303 9.27 1.77 17.41
N HIS A 304 8.34 2.05 16.45
CA HIS A 304 8.62 2.14 15.02
C HIS A 304 8.15 3.49 14.46
N THR A 305 9.03 4.49 14.53
CA THR A 305 8.73 5.90 14.17
C THR A 305 9.05 6.26 12.72
N ASP A 306 9.43 5.29 11.89
CA ASP A 306 9.71 5.45 10.46
C ASP A 306 8.44 5.47 9.59
N VAL A 307 7.30 5.11 10.18
CA VAL A 307 5.96 5.20 9.59
C VAL A 307 5.03 6.01 10.49
N GLU A 308 4.00 6.59 9.87
CA GLU A 308 2.87 7.21 10.55
C GLU A 308 1.62 6.35 10.35
N ALA A 309 0.66 6.45 11.25
CA ALA A 309 -0.56 5.65 11.18
C ALA A 309 -1.82 6.42 11.57
N VAL A 310 -2.94 5.99 10.96
CA VAL A 310 -4.30 6.34 11.36
C VAL A 310 -5.05 5.03 11.63
N LEU A 311 -5.52 4.84 12.85
CA LEU A 311 -6.29 3.69 13.30
C LEU A 311 -7.72 4.13 13.57
N VAL A 312 -8.69 3.34 13.12
CA VAL A 312 -10.12 3.56 13.44
C VAL A 312 -10.63 2.35 14.20
N THR A 313 -11.14 2.58 15.40
CA THR A 313 -11.67 1.52 16.26
C THR A 313 -13.14 1.20 15.93
N ASP A 314 -13.61 0.06 16.38
CA ASP A 314 -14.99 -0.40 16.21
C ASP A 314 -16.02 0.50 16.93
N ASP A 315 -15.63 1.19 18.01
CA ASP A 315 -16.44 2.20 18.69
C ASP A 315 -16.34 3.61 18.08
N GLY A 316 -15.63 3.74 16.93
CA GLY A 316 -15.53 4.96 16.12
C GLY A 316 -14.50 5.98 16.61
N ARG A 317 -13.55 5.59 17.48
CA ARG A 317 -12.43 6.48 17.84
C ARG A 317 -11.40 6.53 16.70
N LEU A 318 -10.87 7.73 16.47
CA LEU A 318 -9.75 7.97 15.57
C LEU A 318 -8.48 8.13 16.41
N ILE A 319 -7.49 7.25 16.18
CA ILE A 319 -6.18 7.28 16.82
C ILE A 319 -5.15 7.54 15.71
N TYR A 320 -4.23 8.46 15.90
CA TYR A 320 -3.18 8.74 14.92
C TYR A 320 -1.86 9.10 15.59
N THR A 321 -0.76 8.86 14.88
CA THR A 321 0.59 9.17 15.37
C THR A 321 0.88 10.67 15.35
N ASP A 322 1.72 11.13 16.25
CA ASP A 322 2.02 12.56 16.46
C ASP A 322 2.55 13.29 15.20
N GLY A 323 3.27 12.60 14.32
CA GLY A 323 3.80 13.17 13.07
C GLY A 323 2.73 13.57 12.06
N LEU A 324 1.48 13.13 12.24
CA LEU A 324 0.35 13.51 11.40
C LEU A 324 -0.41 14.75 11.90
N ARG A 325 -0.15 15.25 13.10
CA ARG A 325 -0.94 16.29 13.76
C ARG A 325 -1.18 17.54 12.90
N GLU A 326 -0.18 17.97 12.14
CA GLU A 326 -0.28 19.16 11.26
C GLU A 326 -0.62 18.81 9.80
N LYS A 327 -0.68 17.53 9.46
CA LYS A 327 -0.90 17.01 8.09
C LYS A 327 -2.26 16.36 7.90
N LEU A 328 -3.00 16.18 8.98
CA LEU A 328 -4.28 15.48 9.00
C LEU A 328 -5.44 16.46 9.19
N ASP A 329 -6.30 16.57 8.19
CA ASP A 329 -7.56 17.31 8.30
C ASP A 329 -8.66 16.31 8.68
N ILE A 330 -9.13 16.37 9.92
CA ILE A 330 -10.23 15.52 10.41
C ILE A 330 -11.55 16.10 9.90
N THR A 331 -12.26 15.36 9.06
CA THR A 331 -13.51 15.79 8.45
C THR A 331 -14.72 15.38 9.29
N ARG A 332 -14.59 14.36 10.14
CA ARG A 332 -15.61 13.92 11.09
C ARG A 332 -15.02 13.71 12.48
N ASP A 333 -15.44 14.56 13.42
CA ASP A 333 -15.08 14.38 14.83
C ASP A 333 -16.04 13.38 15.48
N ARG A 334 -15.64 12.10 15.53
CA ARG A 334 -16.39 11.05 16.25
C ARG A 334 -15.83 10.78 17.65
N LYS A 335 -14.74 11.34 18.08
CA LYS A 335 -13.96 11.26 19.32
C LYS A 335 -12.48 11.03 18.99
N SER A 336 -11.80 12.05 18.52
CA SER A 336 -10.35 11.95 18.28
C SER A 336 -9.59 11.76 19.60
N VAL A 337 -8.69 10.78 19.63
CA VAL A 337 -7.70 10.55 20.67
C VAL A 337 -6.33 10.67 20.01
N VAL A 338 -5.53 11.56 20.55
CA VAL A 338 -4.11 11.76 20.15
C VAL A 338 -3.23 10.80 20.92
#